data_9a21a3807276a4beb54be7d58ceb19a9
#
_entry.id   9a21a3807276a4beb54be7d58ceb19a9
#
_cell.length_a   1.000
_cell.length_b   1.000
_cell.length_c   1.000
_cell.angle_alpha   90.00
_cell.angle_beta   90.00
_cell.angle_gamma   90.00
#
_symmetry.space_group_name_H-M   'P 1'
#
loop_
_entity.id
_entity.type
_entity.pdbx_description
1 polymer ?
#
loop_
_entity_poly.entity_id
_entity_poly.type
_entity_poly.pdbx_seq_one_letter_code
_entity_poly.pdbx_strand_id
1 'polypeptide(L)'
;MKNMKKVLGLVLTAAMSVSLLAGCGDNKAAGTNDTSADGDVFKIGGIGPITGGAAIYGTAVMNAAQLAVDEINAAGGVNGYKLALNFQDDEHDAEKSVNAYNTLKDWGAQIILGSVTSAPCIAVSEKTKADNMFQITPSGTAKECVQYDNAFRVCFADPTQGKIAAEFIKTNSLASKVAVIYDSSDTYSTGIYEAFAAEAKNQSLEIVSAEAFTADNKTDFSVQLQKAKDAGADLLFLPIYYSEASLILAQAAQMEYAPVVFGVDGMDGVLGVDNFDASLAEGVIFLSPFTSTVNAKAEVFSAAYKEKFGEIPNQFAADAYDAIYIIKQAIEQAGATPDMSVSDLCEALKGAMVSITFSGTTGDSISWGADGEPNKAPIAIKIVNGEYTIM
;
A
#
# COMPACT_ATOMS: atom_id res chain seq x y z
N MET A 1 -5.45 52.06 -48.91
CA MET A 1 -6.24 53.30 -48.96
C MET A 1 -6.93 53.43 -47.60
N LYS A 2 -6.41 54.42 -46.90
CA LYS A 2 -7.15 55.55 -46.25
C LYS A 2 -8.05 55.12 -45.09
N ASN A 3 -7.63 55.44 -43.95
CA ASN A 3 -7.64 56.64 -43.08
C ASN A 3 -8.71 56.48 -41.99
N MET A 4 -8.30 56.46 -40.69
CA MET A 4 -8.02 57.63 -39.83
C MET A 4 -9.32 58.31 -39.37
N LYS A 5 -9.61 58.50 -38.13
CA LYS A 5 -9.11 59.39 -37.05
C LYS A 5 -10.09 59.27 -35.88
N LYS A 6 -9.60 59.19 -34.64
CA LYS A 6 -9.49 60.27 -33.62
C LYS A 6 -10.84 60.82 -33.16
N VAL A 7 -11.15 61.06 -31.87
CA VAL A 7 -10.59 61.94 -30.84
C VAL A 7 -11.46 61.80 -29.59
N LEU A 8 -11.01 61.56 -28.39
CA LEU A 8 -10.57 62.43 -27.29
C LEU A 8 -11.69 63.13 -26.47
N GLY A 9 -11.58 63.12 -25.17
CA GLY A 9 -12.21 64.02 -24.18
C GLY A 9 -12.52 63.28 -22.89
N LEU A 10 -11.78 63.28 -21.92
CA LEU A 10 -11.13 64.14 -20.90
C LEU A 10 -12.14 64.88 -19.99
N VAL A 11 -11.80 64.83 -18.68
CA VAL A 11 -12.03 65.79 -17.58
C VAL A 11 -12.98 65.31 -16.48
N LEU A 12 -12.43 64.90 -15.33
CA LEU A 12 -12.14 65.57 -14.02
C LEU A 12 -13.44 65.94 -13.25
N THR A 13 -13.59 65.67 -12.01
CA THR A 13 -13.00 66.09 -10.75
C THR A 13 -13.75 65.54 -9.54
N ALA A 14 -13.02 65.17 -8.58
CA ALA A 14 -13.08 65.14 -7.14
C ALA A 14 -14.26 65.81 -6.40
N ALA A 15 -14.70 65.20 -5.31
CA ALA A 15 -14.75 65.84 -3.98
C ALA A 15 -15.09 64.81 -2.88
N MET A 16 -14.33 64.89 -1.82
CA MET A 16 -14.52 64.27 -0.51
C MET A 16 -15.80 64.72 0.17
N SER A 17 -16.42 63.87 0.96
CA SER A 17 -16.89 64.26 2.30
C SER A 17 -17.15 62.99 3.16
N VAL A 18 -16.62 63.06 4.33
CA VAL A 18 -16.76 62.18 5.49
C VAL A 18 -18.14 62.38 6.11
N SER A 19 -18.81 61.28 6.52
CA SER A 19 -19.69 61.30 7.66
C SER A 19 -19.81 59.89 8.26
N LEU A 20 -19.36 59.79 9.50
CA LEU A 20 -19.64 58.73 10.48
C LEU A 20 -21.12 58.74 10.83
N LEU A 21 -21.72 57.54 11.01
CA LEU A 21 -22.46 57.16 12.24
C LEU A 21 -23.24 55.83 12.04
N ALA A 22 -22.85 54.86 12.83
CA ALA A 22 -23.65 53.88 13.54
C ALA A 22 -24.94 53.30 12.93
N GLY A 23 -24.95 52.01 12.74
CA GLY A 23 -26.12 51.16 12.59
C GLY A 23 -25.75 49.70 12.73
N CYS A 24 -26.00 49.11 13.90
CA CYS A 24 -25.97 47.67 14.14
C CYS A 24 -26.90 46.96 13.20
N GLY A 25 -26.37 45.92 12.54
CA GLY A 25 -27.20 44.97 11.78
C GLY A 25 -26.35 43.73 11.52
N ASP A 26 -26.58 42.69 12.30
CA ASP A 26 -26.00 41.36 12.13
C ASP A 26 -26.29 40.82 10.73
N ASN A 27 -25.24 40.64 9.95
CA ASN A 27 -25.18 39.66 8.87
C ASN A 27 -23.84 38.95 8.92
N LYS A 28 -23.82 37.82 9.65
CA LYS A 28 -22.74 36.84 9.56
C LYS A 28 -22.74 36.23 8.16
N ALA A 29 -21.89 36.75 7.29
CA ALA A 29 -21.37 35.97 6.19
C ALA A 29 -20.41 34.94 6.81
N ALA A 30 -20.80 33.68 6.78
CA ALA A 30 -19.97 32.55 7.20
C ALA A 30 -18.79 32.41 6.24
N GLY A 31 -17.70 33.06 6.59
CA GLY A 31 -16.37 32.67 6.13
C GLY A 31 -15.91 31.57 7.08
N THR A 32 -15.97 30.34 6.67
CA THR A 32 -15.33 29.23 7.36
C THR A 32 -13.83 29.39 7.21
N ASN A 33 -13.20 30.15 8.12
CA ASN A 33 -11.81 29.94 8.45
C ASN A 33 -11.76 28.67 9.31
N ASP A 34 -11.46 27.55 8.66
CA ASP A 34 -11.15 26.29 9.34
C ASP A 34 -9.73 26.41 9.90
N THR A 35 -9.58 27.15 10.99
CA THR A 35 -8.40 27.11 11.85
C THR A 35 -8.75 26.13 12.99
N SER A 36 -8.73 24.80 12.67
CA SER A 36 -8.58 23.82 13.73
C SER A 36 -7.27 24.12 14.45
N ALA A 37 -7.33 24.35 15.76
CA ALA A 37 -6.13 24.46 16.58
C ALA A 37 -5.33 23.15 16.44
N ASP A 38 -4.02 23.19 16.52
CA ASP A 38 -3.10 22.04 16.37
C ASP A 38 -3.43 20.85 17.32
N GLY A 39 -4.25 21.06 18.35
CA GLY A 39 -4.72 20.05 19.31
C GLY A 39 -6.04 19.35 18.94
N ASP A 40 -6.66 19.66 17.79
CA ASP A 40 -7.98 19.11 17.42
C ASP A 40 -7.91 18.06 16.30
N VAL A 41 -6.71 17.63 15.92
CA VAL A 41 -6.48 16.76 14.75
C VAL A 41 -5.46 15.67 15.07
N PHE A 42 -5.79 14.41 14.80
CA PHE A 42 -4.79 13.34 14.76
C PHE A 42 -4.00 13.43 13.45
N LYS A 43 -2.66 13.52 13.55
CA LYS A 43 -1.76 13.61 12.40
C LYS A 43 -1.17 12.25 12.06
N ILE A 44 -1.55 11.72 10.90
CA ILE A 44 -1.06 10.45 10.36
C ILE A 44 -0.01 10.76 9.27
N GLY A 45 1.20 10.27 9.46
CA GLY A 45 2.26 10.32 8.45
C GLY A 45 2.22 9.07 7.58
N GLY A 46 2.02 9.20 6.27
CA GLY A 46 2.10 8.11 5.33
C GLY A 46 3.48 8.04 4.67
N ILE A 47 4.03 6.85 4.45
CA ILE A 47 5.31 6.63 3.76
C ILE A 47 5.15 5.48 2.76
N GLY A 48 5.58 5.68 1.53
CA GLY A 48 5.60 4.65 0.50
C GLY A 48 6.06 5.17 -0.85
N PRO A 49 6.39 4.27 -1.80
CA PRO A 49 6.91 4.64 -3.10
C PRO A 49 5.79 5.17 -4.01
N ILE A 50 5.69 6.48 -4.21
CA ILE A 50 4.77 7.08 -5.19
C ILE A 50 5.46 7.40 -6.52
N THR A 51 6.78 7.19 -6.59
CA THR A 51 7.58 7.19 -7.81
C THR A 51 8.48 5.96 -7.87
N GLY A 52 9.09 5.70 -9.04
CA GLY A 52 9.98 4.56 -9.25
C GLY A 52 9.28 3.22 -9.54
N GLY A 53 10.02 2.12 -9.42
CA GLY A 53 9.60 0.78 -9.86
C GLY A 53 8.47 0.13 -9.05
N ALA A 54 8.14 0.66 -7.85
CA ALA A 54 7.05 0.19 -7.00
C ALA A 54 5.92 1.23 -6.85
N ALA A 55 5.87 2.22 -7.74
CA ALA A 55 4.95 3.37 -7.64
C ALA A 55 3.46 2.99 -7.65
N ILE A 56 3.09 1.92 -8.33
CA ILE A 56 1.70 1.42 -8.36
C ILE A 56 1.23 1.10 -6.94
N TYR A 57 2.08 0.53 -6.09
CA TYR A 57 1.71 0.21 -4.71
C TYR A 57 1.53 1.47 -3.84
N GLY A 58 2.54 2.34 -3.81
CA GLY A 58 2.52 3.51 -2.94
C GLY A 58 1.45 4.53 -3.34
N THR A 59 1.21 4.71 -4.64
CA THR A 59 0.12 5.55 -5.15
C THR A 59 -1.24 5.00 -4.72
N ALA A 60 -1.44 3.69 -4.82
CA ALA A 60 -2.67 3.03 -4.39
C ALA A 60 -2.90 3.19 -2.88
N VAL A 61 -1.83 3.02 -2.06
CA VAL A 61 -1.88 3.25 -0.61
C VAL A 61 -2.23 4.69 -0.28
N MET A 62 -1.55 5.66 -0.89
CA MET A 62 -1.81 7.08 -0.67
C MET A 62 -3.26 7.45 -1.00
N ASN A 63 -3.74 7.03 -2.16
CA ASN A 63 -5.08 7.30 -2.63
C ASN A 63 -6.15 6.70 -1.70
N ALA A 64 -5.99 5.45 -1.31
CA ALA A 64 -6.94 4.76 -0.45
C ALA A 64 -6.93 5.29 0.99
N ALA A 65 -5.76 5.60 1.54
CA ALA A 65 -5.65 6.24 2.85
C ALA A 65 -6.33 7.61 2.87
N GLN A 66 -6.14 8.43 1.81
CA GLN A 66 -6.83 9.73 1.70
C GLN A 66 -8.35 9.56 1.53
N LEU A 67 -8.82 8.55 0.80
CA LEU A 67 -10.24 8.25 0.68
C LEU A 67 -10.84 7.93 2.06
N ALA A 68 -10.21 7.04 2.82
CA ALA A 68 -10.68 6.67 4.15
C ALA A 68 -10.67 7.85 5.13
N VAL A 69 -9.62 8.69 5.11
CA VAL A 69 -9.54 9.92 5.92
C VAL A 69 -10.69 10.88 5.58
N ASP A 70 -10.97 11.10 4.30
CA ASP A 70 -12.05 11.98 3.85
C ASP A 70 -13.42 11.47 4.32
N GLU A 71 -13.67 10.17 4.19
CA GLU A 71 -14.94 9.53 4.64
C GLU A 71 -15.11 9.63 6.15
N ILE A 72 -14.09 9.29 6.93
CA ILE A 72 -14.12 9.39 8.39
C ILE A 72 -14.35 10.83 8.82
N ASN A 73 -13.66 11.78 8.18
CA ASN A 73 -13.84 13.20 8.47
C ASN A 73 -15.22 13.71 8.11
N ALA A 74 -15.81 13.27 7.00
CA ALA A 74 -17.18 13.59 6.61
C ALA A 74 -18.21 13.03 7.59
N ALA A 75 -17.93 11.85 8.18
CA ALA A 75 -18.78 11.21 9.20
C ALA A 75 -18.64 11.82 10.61
N GLY A 76 -17.80 12.86 10.80
CA GLY A 76 -17.63 13.55 12.10
C GLY A 76 -16.28 13.31 12.76
N GLY A 77 -15.37 12.55 12.12
CA GLY A 77 -14.03 12.24 12.64
C GLY A 77 -14.03 11.05 13.61
N VAL A 78 -12.99 10.98 14.43
CA VAL A 78 -12.78 9.95 15.45
C VAL A 78 -12.95 10.59 16.84
N ASN A 79 -13.89 10.14 17.63
CA ASN A 79 -14.23 10.77 18.91
C ASN A 79 -14.50 12.29 18.81
N GLY A 80 -14.95 12.78 17.65
CA GLY A 80 -15.17 14.20 17.37
C GLY A 80 -13.96 14.96 16.83
N TYR A 81 -12.79 14.34 16.76
CA TYR A 81 -11.56 14.89 16.21
C TYR A 81 -11.37 14.50 14.73
N LYS A 82 -10.78 15.38 13.95
CA LYS A 82 -10.44 15.10 12.55
C LYS A 82 -9.16 14.30 12.42
N LEU A 83 -8.99 13.62 11.28
CA LEU A 83 -7.74 13.04 10.84
C LEU A 83 -7.08 13.95 9.79
N ALA A 84 -5.77 14.10 9.85
CA ALA A 84 -4.96 14.72 8.82
C ALA A 84 -3.94 13.70 8.32
N LEU A 85 -3.77 13.60 7.01
CA LEU A 85 -2.80 12.73 6.36
C LEU A 85 -1.76 13.59 5.63
N ASN A 86 -0.47 13.28 5.85
CA ASN A 86 0.63 13.78 5.03
C ASN A 86 1.39 12.56 4.52
N PHE A 87 1.53 12.41 3.20
CA PHE A 87 2.17 11.27 2.58
C PHE A 87 3.48 11.67 1.92
N GLN A 88 4.54 10.90 2.18
CA GLN A 88 5.90 11.16 1.68
C GLN A 88 6.37 9.98 0.81
N ASP A 89 7.05 10.33 -0.29
CA ASP A 89 7.66 9.37 -1.22
C ASP A 89 8.97 8.82 -0.65
N ASP A 90 9.11 7.50 -0.61
CA ASP A 90 10.36 6.83 -0.26
C ASP A 90 11.07 6.18 -1.48
N GLU A 91 10.45 6.23 -2.66
CA GLU A 91 10.98 5.65 -3.90
C GLU A 91 11.43 4.18 -3.76
N HIS A 92 10.87 3.43 -2.81
CA HIS A 92 11.29 2.07 -2.43
C HIS A 92 12.75 2.01 -1.92
N ASP A 93 13.23 3.07 -1.28
CA ASP A 93 14.58 3.21 -0.76
C ASP A 93 14.59 3.40 0.75
N ALA A 94 15.40 2.60 1.47
CA ALA A 94 15.45 2.60 2.93
C ALA A 94 15.98 3.92 3.52
N GLU A 95 16.93 4.59 2.88
CA GLU A 95 17.46 5.87 3.36
C GLU A 95 16.44 7.00 3.14
N LYS A 96 15.76 6.98 1.97
CA LYS A 96 14.70 7.94 1.66
C LYS A 96 13.52 7.77 2.60
N SER A 97 13.16 6.53 2.96
CA SER A 97 12.09 6.28 3.92
C SER A 97 12.38 6.85 5.32
N VAL A 98 13.64 6.80 5.77
CA VAL A 98 14.08 7.45 7.01
C VAL A 98 14.00 8.97 6.88
N ASN A 99 14.35 9.55 5.74
CA ASN A 99 14.20 11.00 5.50
C ASN A 99 12.73 11.43 5.47
N ALA A 100 11.87 10.62 4.83
CA ALA A 100 10.42 10.79 4.84
C ALA A 100 9.85 10.76 6.27
N TYR A 101 10.28 9.79 7.08
CA TYR A 101 9.92 9.72 8.50
C TYR A 101 10.30 10.99 9.26
N ASN A 102 11.54 11.47 9.12
CA ASN A 102 11.99 12.69 9.78
C ASN A 102 11.16 13.92 9.36
N THR A 103 10.84 14.04 8.06
CA THR A 103 9.96 15.10 7.54
C THR A 103 8.57 15.05 8.18
N LEU A 104 8.00 13.84 8.34
CA LEU A 104 6.70 13.66 8.97
C LEU A 104 6.74 13.94 10.48
N LYS A 105 7.81 13.55 11.15
CA LYS A 105 8.05 13.88 12.56
C LYS A 105 8.11 15.40 12.77
N ASP A 106 8.81 16.13 11.91
CA ASP A 106 8.89 17.60 11.95
C ASP A 106 7.52 18.26 11.64
N TRP A 107 6.68 17.63 10.82
CA TRP A 107 5.30 18.04 10.60
C TRP A 107 4.41 17.79 11.83
N GLY A 108 4.87 16.97 12.78
CA GLY A 108 4.15 16.60 13.99
C GLY A 108 3.28 15.36 13.83
N ALA A 109 3.67 14.42 12.98
CA ALA A 109 3.00 13.12 12.90
C ALA A 109 3.00 12.41 14.26
N GLN A 110 1.87 11.76 14.56
CA GLN A 110 1.65 11.03 15.82
C GLN A 110 1.56 9.52 15.59
N ILE A 111 1.22 9.14 14.36
CA ILE A 111 1.02 7.76 13.90
C ILE A 111 1.69 7.64 12.53
N ILE A 112 2.37 6.53 12.26
CA ILE A 112 2.92 6.22 10.94
C ILE A 112 2.11 5.11 10.26
N LEU A 113 1.65 5.40 9.05
CA LEU A 113 1.11 4.45 8.09
C LEU A 113 2.21 4.10 7.08
N GLY A 114 2.78 2.91 7.18
CA GLY A 114 3.84 2.48 6.25
C GLY A 114 5.13 2.01 6.95
N SER A 115 6.27 1.83 6.24
CA SER A 115 6.30 2.04 4.80
C SER A 115 5.60 0.89 4.06
N VAL A 116 5.39 1.04 2.74
CA VAL A 116 4.62 0.10 1.91
C VAL A 116 5.42 -1.15 1.57
N THR A 117 6.72 -1.02 1.31
CA THR A 117 7.61 -2.12 0.95
C THR A 117 8.54 -2.50 2.10
N SER A 118 9.06 -3.73 2.09
CA SER A 118 9.69 -4.35 3.26
C SER A 118 10.96 -3.64 3.75
N ALA A 119 11.96 -3.41 2.90
CA ALA A 119 13.21 -2.79 3.33
C ALA A 119 13.03 -1.35 3.87
N PRO A 120 12.27 -0.46 3.22
CA PRO A 120 11.86 0.83 3.78
C PRO A 120 11.09 0.71 5.10
N CYS A 121 10.16 -0.24 5.21
CA CYS A 121 9.37 -0.46 6.42
C CYS A 121 10.25 -0.84 7.63
N ILE A 122 11.22 -1.73 7.42
CA ILE A 122 12.20 -2.11 8.44
C ILE A 122 12.99 -0.89 8.90
N ALA A 123 13.51 -0.07 7.97
CA ALA A 123 14.28 1.12 8.29
C ALA A 123 13.47 2.16 9.09
N VAL A 124 12.17 2.31 8.77
CA VAL A 124 11.25 3.19 9.50
C VAL A 124 10.93 2.61 10.88
N SER A 125 10.75 1.28 11.02
CA SER A 125 10.43 0.64 12.30
C SER A 125 11.51 0.87 13.37
N GLU A 126 12.79 0.95 12.97
CA GLU A 126 13.90 1.34 13.84
C GLU A 126 13.72 2.75 14.41
N LYS A 127 13.19 3.68 13.61
CA LYS A 127 12.98 5.08 14.02
C LYS A 127 11.75 5.23 14.88
N THR A 128 10.63 4.61 14.49
CA THR A 128 9.41 4.65 15.29
C THR A 128 9.59 3.98 16.64
N LYS A 129 10.41 2.91 16.72
CA LYS A 129 10.80 2.28 17.98
C LYS A 129 11.59 3.24 18.89
N ALA A 130 12.59 3.93 18.33
CA ALA A 130 13.41 4.87 19.08
C ALA A 130 12.60 6.05 19.66
N ASP A 131 11.56 6.49 18.93
CA ASP A 131 10.69 7.59 19.32
C ASP A 131 9.43 7.14 20.09
N ASN A 132 9.23 5.84 20.29
CA ASN A 132 8.01 5.22 20.80
C ASN A 132 6.76 5.76 20.09
N MET A 133 6.75 5.69 18.75
CA MET A 133 5.67 6.13 17.89
C MET A 133 4.96 4.92 17.30
N PHE A 134 3.64 4.89 17.33
CA PHE A 134 2.84 3.81 16.74
C PHE A 134 3.01 3.75 15.22
N GLN A 135 3.27 2.54 14.72
CA GLN A 135 3.40 2.26 13.29
C GLN A 135 2.46 1.12 12.88
N ILE A 136 1.79 1.30 11.75
CA ILE A 136 1.08 0.22 11.07
C ILE A 136 1.45 0.22 9.59
N THR A 137 1.95 -0.90 9.08
CA THR A 137 2.21 -1.06 7.66
C THR A 137 1.03 -1.73 6.96
N PRO A 138 0.57 -1.20 5.81
CA PRO A 138 -0.45 -1.89 5.02
C PRO A 138 0.09 -3.17 4.40
N SER A 139 1.36 -3.19 3.96
CA SER A 139 1.88 -4.20 3.05
C SER A 139 3.37 -4.56 3.22
N GLY A 140 4.02 -4.09 4.26
CA GLY A 140 5.37 -4.54 4.61
C GLY A 140 5.34 -5.98 5.17
N THR A 141 5.72 -6.98 4.37
CA THR A 141 5.50 -8.40 4.65
C THR A 141 6.69 -9.11 5.30
N ALA A 142 7.92 -8.55 5.22
CA ALA A 142 9.07 -9.12 5.91
C ALA A 142 8.82 -9.17 7.44
N LYS A 143 9.31 -10.21 8.10
CA LYS A 143 9.11 -10.41 9.56
C LYS A 143 9.57 -9.19 10.37
N GLU A 144 10.66 -8.61 9.95
CA GLU A 144 11.31 -7.49 10.62
C GLU A 144 10.49 -6.19 10.56
N CYS A 145 9.48 -6.09 9.68
CA CYS A 145 8.57 -4.94 9.63
C CYS A 145 7.79 -4.73 10.95
N VAL A 146 7.54 -5.80 11.70
CA VAL A 146 6.84 -5.79 13.00
C VAL A 146 7.69 -6.37 14.13
N GLN A 147 9.02 -6.29 14.02
CA GLN A 147 9.93 -6.83 15.04
C GLN A 147 9.85 -6.09 16.40
N TYR A 148 9.25 -4.92 16.44
CA TYR A 148 9.08 -4.09 17.62
C TYR A 148 7.61 -4.02 18.03
N ASP A 149 7.36 -3.95 19.33
CA ASP A 149 6.04 -3.98 19.94
C ASP A 149 5.13 -2.76 19.62
N ASN A 150 5.68 -1.70 19.01
CA ASN A 150 4.96 -0.53 18.52
C ASN A 150 4.58 -0.62 17.03
N ALA A 151 4.95 -1.71 16.35
CA ALA A 151 4.73 -1.89 14.92
C ALA A 151 3.73 -3.04 14.66
N PHE A 152 2.76 -2.78 13.81
CA PHE A 152 1.70 -3.71 13.39
C PHE A 152 1.61 -3.77 11.88
N ARG A 153 1.03 -4.86 11.34
CA ARG A 153 0.74 -4.96 9.89
C ARG A 153 -0.72 -5.29 9.61
N VAL A 154 -1.20 -4.92 8.44
CA VAL A 154 -2.52 -5.33 7.93
C VAL A 154 -2.40 -6.56 7.04
N CYS A 155 -1.34 -6.67 6.27
CA CYS A 155 -1.02 -7.79 5.38
C CYS A 155 -0.62 -9.06 6.16
N PHE A 156 -0.35 -10.15 5.44
CA PHE A 156 0.26 -11.38 5.96
C PHE A 156 1.79 -11.35 5.78
N ALA A 157 2.52 -12.21 6.48
CA ALA A 157 3.99 -12.24 6.44
C ALA A 157 4.55 -13.07 5.28
N ASP A 158 5.80 -12.77 4.86
CA ASP A 158 6.55 -13.50 3.82
C ASP A 158 6.60 -15.02 4.04
N PRO A 159 6.88 -15.52 5.26
CA PRO A 159 6.87 -16.97 5.47
C PRO A 159 5.50 -17.62 5.23
N THR A 160 4.42 -16.91 5.49
CA THR A 160 3.06 -17.37 5.20
C THR A 160 2.85 -17.47 3.69
N GLN A 161 3.31 -16.50 2.92
CA GLN A 161 3.21 -16.52 1.46
C GLN A 161 3.98 -17.70 0.86
N GLY A 162 5.25 -17.84 1.20
CA GLY A 162 6.10 -18.92 0.68
C GLY A 162 5.54 -20.30 0.99
N LYS A 163 5.10 -20.51 2.24
CA LYS A 163 4.50 -21.75 2.68
C LYS A 163 3.21 -22.06 1.92
N ILE A 164 2.26 -21.12 1.90
CA ILE A 164 0.95 -21.32 1.24
C ILE A 164 1.13 -21.54 -0.26
N ALA A 165 2.08 -20.85 -0.91
CA ALA A 165 2.37 -21.04 -2.33
C ALA A 165 2.80 -22.50 -2.61
N ALA A 166 3.74 -23.05 -1.84
CA ALA A 166 4.18 -24.44 -2.02
C ALA A 166 3.06 -25.46 -1.75
N GLU A 167 2.29 -25.26 -0.67
CA GLU A 167 1.13 -26.10 -0.34
C GLU A 167 0.06 -26.04 -1.44
N PHE A 168 -0.24 -24.85 -1.95
CA PHE A 168 -1.25 -24.64 -3.00
C PHE A 168 -0.85 -25.30 -4.33
N ILE A 169 0.39 -25.09 -4.77
CA ILE A 169 0.92 -25.70 -5.99
C ILE A 169 0.82 -27.23 -5.90
N LYS A 170 1.20 -27.79 -4.76
CA LYS A 170 1.16 -29.24 -4.54
C LYS A 170 -0.25 -29.79 -4.48
N THR A 171 -1.11 -29.19 -3.65
CA THR A 171 -2.49 -29.65 -3.41
C THR A 171 -3.33 -29.60 -4.68
N ASN A 172 -3.15 -28.58 -5.51
CA ASN A 172 -3.87 -28.40 -6.76
C ASN A 172 -3.18 -29.06 -7.98
N SER A 173 -2.05 -29.75 -7.75
CA SER A 173 -1.28 -30.43 -8.79
C SER A 173 -0.95 -29.50 -9.96
N LEU A 174 -0.61 -28.24 -9.69
CA LEU A 174 -0.35 -27.24 -10.71
C LEU A 174 0.94 -27.51 -11.48
N ALA A 175 1.91 -28.16 -10.83
CA ALA A 175 3.19 -28.48 -11.42
C ALA A 175 3.86 -29.70 -10.75
N SER A 176 4.82 -30.30 -11.45
CA SER A 176 5.72 -31.31 -10.92
C SER A 176 7.15 -30.78 -10.74
N LYS A 177 7.56 -29.82 -11.56
CA LYS A 177 8.90 -29.23 -11.59
C LYS A 177 8.80 -27.70 -11.56
N VAL A 178 9.29 -27.12 -10.47
CA VAL A 178 9.24 -25.67 -10.26
C VAL A 178 10.58 -25.03 -10.53
N ALA A 179 10.62 -23.96 -11.29
CA ALA A 179 11.72 -23.02 -11.28
C ALA A 179 11.36 -21.77 -10.48
N VAL A 180 12.31 -21.22 -9.76
CA VAL A 180 12.17 -19.96 -9.02
C VAL A 180 13.06 -18.89 -9.63
N ILE A 181 12.52 -17.69 -9.82
CA ILE A 181 13.32 -16.49 -10.16
C ILE A 181 13.03 -15.45 -9.09
N TYR A 182 14.08 -15.00 -8.37
CA TYR A 182 13.92 -14.14 -7.21
C TYR A 182 15.00 -13.06 -7.15
N ASP A 183 14.72 -11.94 -6.46
CA ASP A 183 15.69 -10.88 -6.19
C ASP A 183 16.48 -11.21 -4.91
N SER A 184 17.77 -11.53 -5.06
CA SER A 184 18.64 -11.83 -3.92
C SER A 184 19.12 -10.60 -3.15
N SER A 185 18.84 -9.41 -3.64
CA SER A 185 19.15 -8.14 -2.98
C SER A 185 17.96 -7.56 -2.21
N ASP A 186 16.78 -8.16 -2.33
CA ASP A 186 15.57 -7.71 -1.66
C ASP A 186 15.13 -8.67 -0.53
N THR A 187 14.92 -8.12 0.66
CA THR A 187 14.51 -8.87 1.86
C THR A 187 13.16 -9.56 1.68
N TYR A 188 12.19 -8.92 1.02
CA TYR A 188 10.90 -9.48 0.68
C TYR A 188 11.03 -10.73 -0.19
N SER A 189 11.71 -10.59 -1.32
CA SER A 189 11.87 -11.67 -2.29
C SER A 189 12.62 -12.87 -1.72
N THR A 190 13.72 -12.63 -0.98
CA THR A 190 14.51 -13.69 -0.32
C THR A 190 13.71 -14.38 0.79
N GLY A 191 12.98 -13.63 1.62
CA GLY A 191 12.19 -14.18 2.72
C GLY A 191 11.09 -15.14 2.24
N ILE A 192 10.39 -14.78 1.16
CA ILE A 192 9.38 -15.65 0.55
C ILE A 192 10.02 -16.87 -0.10
N TYR A 193 11.11 -16.68 -0.87
CA TYR A 193 11.81 -17.79 -1.51
C TYR A 193 12.32 -18.82 -0.49
N GLU A 194 12.92 -18.39 0.60
CA GLU A 194 13.42 -19.30 1.65
C GLU A 194 12.28 -20.12 2.29
N ALA A 195 11.16 -19.48 2.60
CA ALA A 195 9.99 -20.16 3.14
C ALA A 195 9.37 -21.13 2.13
N PHE A 196 9.28 -20.72 0.86
CA PHE A 196 8.81 -21.58 -0.24
C PHE A 196 9.69 -22.80 -0.40
N ALA A 197 11.03 -22.63 -0.46
CA ALA A 197 11.97 -23.73 -0.64
C ALA A 197 11.92 -24.73 0.53
N ALA A 198 11.77 -24.22 1.76
CA ALA A 198 11.61 -25.08 2.94
C ALA A 198 10.32 -25.91 2.86
N GLU A 199 9.20 -25.28 2.51
CA GLU A 199 7.92 -25.99 2.42
C GLU A 199 7.83 -26.89 1.18
N ALA A 200 8.38 -26.48 0.04
CA ALA A 200 8.47 -27.33 -1.16
C ALA A 200 9.12 -28.69 -0.85
N LYS A 201 10.18 -28.67 -0.03
CA LYS A 201 10.84 -29.89 0.45
C LYS A 201 9.91 -30.76 1.31
N ASN A 202 9.15 -30.15 2.22
CA ASN A 202 8.17 -30.86 3.05
C ASN A 202 7.06 -31.50 2.21
N GLN A 203 6.61 -30.80 1.17
CA GLN A 203 5.56 -31.22 0.24
C GLN A 203 6.08 -32.17 -0.86
N SER A 204 7.38 -32.47 -0.92
CA SER A 204 8.00 -33.21 -2.01
C SER A 204 7.69 -32.58 -3.38
N LEU A 205 7.73 -31.27 -3.46
CA LEU A 205 7.65 -30.48 -4.68
C LEU A 205 9.09 -30.22 -5.19
N GLU A 206 9.38 -30.61 -6.42
CA GLU A 206 10.73 -30.54 -6.97
C GLU A 206 11.06 -29.11 -7.46
N ILE A 207 12.05 -28.46 -6.86
CA ILE A 207 12.62 -27.23 -7.38
C ILE A 207 13.80 -27.61 -8.28
N VAL A 208 13.63 -27.50 -9.61
CA VAL A 208 14.62 -27.90 -10.61
C VAL A 208 15.59 -26.80 -10.96
N SER A 209 15.26 -25.54 -10.70
CA SER A 209 16.10 -24.35 -10.89
C SER A 209 15.72 -23.28 -9.89
N ALA A 210 16.70 -22.57 -9.35
CA ALA A 210 16.51 -21.39 -8.50
C ALA A 210 17.52 -20.33 -8.91
N GLU A 211 17.04 -19.32 -9.62
CA GLU A 211 17.89 -18.33 -10.26
C GLU A 211 17.68 -16.95 -9.63
N ALA A 212 18.77 -16.35 -9.20
CA ALA A 212 18.76 -15.03 -8.62
C ALA A 212 19.00 -13.93 -9.67
N PHE A 213 18.47 -12.75 -9.39
CA PHE A 213 18.91 -11.48 -9.94
C PHE A 213 19.16 -10.49 -8.80
N THR A 214 19.57 -9.28 -9.11
CA THR A 214 19.80 -8.19 -8.14
C THR A 214 19.28 -6.89 -8.70
N ALA A 215 19.15 -5.86 -7.86
CA ALA A 215 18.72 -4.53 -8.25
C ALA A 215 19.48 -3.94 -9.46
N ASP A 216 20.76 -4.32 -9.64
CA ASP A 216 21.59 -3.88 -10.76
C ASP A 216 21.31 -4.59 -12.08
N ASN A 217 20.63 -5.76 -12.06
CA ASN A 217 20.39 -6.64 -13.22
C ASN A 217 18.94 -7.11 -13.27
N LYS A 218 17.98 -6.19 -13.22
CA LYS A 218 16.55 -6.50 -13.14
C LYS A 218 15.75 -6.15 -14.40
N THR A 219 16.40 -6.17 -15.57
CA THR A 219 15.75 -5.85 -16.86
C THR A 219 15.85 -6.94 -17.90
N ASP A 220 16.84 -7.83 -17.79
CA ASP A 220 17.06 -8.97 -18.70
C ASP A 220 17.11 -10.27 -17.89
N PHE A 221 16.13 -11.12 -18.10
CA PHE A 221 15.93 -12.40 -17.42
C PHE A 221 16.13 -13.60 -18.36
N SER A 222 16.65 -13.37 -19.57
CA SER A 222 16.81 -14.40 -20.58
C SER A 222 17.64 -15.59 -20.13
N VAL A 223 18.69 -15.36 -19.32
CA VAL A 223 19.53 -16.41 -18.76
C VAL A 223 18.76 -17.25 -17.73
N GLN A 224 18.05 -16.62 -16.80
CA GLN A 224 17.26 -17.29 -15.79
C GLN A 224 16.13 -18.12 -16.43
N LEU A 225 15.44 -17.54 -17.40
CA LEU A 225 14.38 -18.22 -18.17
C LEU A 225 14.91 -19.40 -18.99
N GLN A 226 16.10 -19.25 -19.63
CA GLN A 226 16.69 -20.34 -20.38
C GLN A 226 17.06 -21.52 -19.46
N LYS A 227 17.63 -21.26 -18.28
CA LYS A 227 17.95 -22.30 -17.31
C LYS A 227 16.68 -23.01 -16.80
N ALA A 228 15.62 -22.27 -16.51
CA ALA A 228 14.33 -22.83 -16.11
C ALA A 228 13.75 -23.74 -17.21
N LYS A 229 13.79 -23.28 -18.47
CA LYS A 229 13.34 -24.04 -19.64
C LYS A 229 14.16 -25.32 -19.86
N ASP A 230 15.50 -25.22 -19.80
CA ASP A 230 16.42 -26.36 -19.97
C ASP A 230 16.28 -27.39 -18.86
N ALA A 231 15.96 -26.96 -17.63
CA ALA A 231 15.66 -27.83 -16.51
C ALA A 231 14.29 -28.53 -16.64
N GLY A 232 13.47 -28.12 -17.61
CA GLY A 232 12.14 -28.66 -17.88
C GLY A 232 11.13 -28.26 -16.81
N ALA A 233 11.25 -27.05 -16.25
CA ALA A 233 10.28 -26.53 -15.30
C ALA A 233 8.91 -26.30 -16.01
N ASP A 234 7.85 -26.81 -15.38
CA ASP A 234 6.46 -26.66 -15.82
C ASP A 234 5.73 -25.52 -15.08
N LEU A 235 6.38 -24.93 -14.04
CA LEU A 235 5.93 -23.75 -13.33
C LEU A 235 7.10 -22.82 -13.00
N LEU A 236 6.86 -21.50 -13.17
CA LEU A 236 7.71 -20.44 -12.64
C LEU A 236 7.07 -19.87 -11.36
N PHE A 237 7.78 -19.98 -10.23
CA PHE A 237 7.43 -19.28 -9.01
C PHE A 237 8.21 -17.95 -8.97
N LEU A 238 7.47 -16.85 -8.83
CA LEU A 238 7.99 -15.49 -8.93
C LEU A 238 7.70 -14.71 -7.62
N PRO A 239 8.50 -14.85 -6.56
CA PRO A 239 8.38 -14.05 -5.34
C PRO A 239 9.03 -12.69 -5.54
N ILE A 240 8.47 -11.87 -6.41
CA ILE A 240 9.01 -10.59 -6.87
C ILE A 240 7.90 -9.57 -7.11
N TYR A 241 8.27 -8.32 -7.38
CA TYR A 241 7.32 -7.25 -7.67
C TYR A 241 6.84 -7.26 -9.13
N TYR A 242 5.72 -6.57 -9.37
CA TYR A 242 5.02 -6.54 -10.67
C TYR A 242 5.89 -6.05 -11.82
N SER A 243 6.81 -5.11 -11.57
CA SER A 243 7.64 -4.53 -12.63
C SER A 243 8.58 -5.57 -13.26
N GLU A 244 9.29 -6.33 -12.44
CA GLU A 244 10.16 -7.41 -12.89
C GLU A 244 9.34 -8.59 -13.43
N ALA A 245 8.20 -8.90 -12.79
CA ALA A 245 7.30 -9.96 -13.25
C ALA A 245 6.77 -9.69 -14.65
N SER A 246 6.37 -8.45 -14.98
CA SER A 246 5.91 -8.07 -16.31
C SER A 246 6.99 -8.29 -17.39
N LEU A 247 8.25 -7.98 -17.07
CA LEU A 247 9.39 -8.21 -17.97
C LEU A 247 9.65 -9.71 -18.17
N ILE A 248 9.57 -10.51 -17.10
CA ILE A 248 9.73 -11.97 -17.17
C ILE A 248 8.64 -12.59 -18.04
N LEU A 249 7.38 -12.18 -17.87
CA LEU A 249 6.26 -12.65 -18.69
C LEU A 249 6.49 -12.33 -20.19
N ALA A 250 6.90 -11.09 -20.49
CA ALA A 250 7.18 -10.67 -21.86
C ALA A 250 8.35 -11.44 -22.48
N GLN A 251 9.45 -11.66 -21.74
CA GLN A 251 10.62 -12.38 -22.22
C GLN A 251 10.35 -13.89 -22.34
N ALA A 252 9.59 -14.49 -21.42
CA ALA A 252 9.17 -15.89 -21.53
C ALA A 252 8.36 -16.13 -22.82
N ALA A 253 7.43 -15.23 -23.13
CA ALA A 253 6.65 -15.30 -24.39
C ALA A 253 7.54 -15.18 -25.64
N GLN A 254 8.52 -14.25 -25.64
CA GLN A 254 9.49 -14.13 -26.75
C GLN A 254 10.35 -15.39 -26.95
N MET A 255 10.61 -16.11 -25.87
CA MET A 255 11.36 -17.38 -25.87
C MET A 255 10.49 -18.60 -26.18
N GLU A 256 9.20 -18.41 -26.48
CA GLU A 256 8.23 -19.50 -26.65
C GLU A 256 8.26 -20.48 -25.44
N TYR A 257 8.33 -19.92 -24.24
CA TYR A 257 8.32 -20.66 -22.98
C TYR A 257 7.04 -20.27 -22.20
N ALA A 258 6.12 -21.20 -22.06
CA ALA A 258 4.80 -20.98 -21.50
C ALA A 258 4.51 -21.90 -20.30
N PRO A 259 5.28 -21.80 -19.19
CA PRO A 259 5.00 -22.52 -17.96
C PRO A 259 3.77 -21.92 -17.25
N VAL A 260 3.22 -22.64 -16.28
CA VAL A 260 2.32 -22.01 -15.29
C VAL A 260 3.13 -20.94 -14.53
N VAL A 261 2.58 -19.76 -14.34
CA VAL A 261 3.21 -18.71 -13.54
C VAL A 261 2.47 -18.55 -12.22
N PHE A 262 3.21 -18.63 -11.13
CA PHE A 262 2.69 -18.45 -9.78
C PHE A 262 3.47 -17.35 -9.08
N GLY A 263 2.80 -16.27 -8.71
CA GLY A 263 3.33 -15.14 -7.98
C GLY A 263 2.84 -15.08 -6.54
N VAL A 264 3.19 -14.01 -5.90
CA VAL A 264 2.81 -13.66 -4.52
C VAL A 264 2.14 -12.27 -4.54
N ASP A 265 1.92 -11.65 -3.40
CA ASP A 265 1.22 -10.36 -3.32
C ASP A 265 1.86 -9.25 -4.19
N GLY A 266 3.18 -9.27 -4.36
CA GLY A 266 3.89 -8.35 -5.27
C GLY A 266 3.54 -8.50 -6.77
N MET A 267 2.78 -9.53 -7.15
CA MET A 267 2.25 -9.65 -8.51
C MET A 267 1.08 -8.70 -8.76
N ASP A 268 0.38 -8.28 -7.70
CA ASP A 268 -0.76 -7.38 -7.84
C ASP A 268 -0.31 -6.00 -8.33
N GLY A 269 -0.90 -5.53 -9.40
CA GLY A 269 -0.48 -4.34 -10.15
C GLY A 269 0.09 -4.66 -11.53
N VAL A 270 0.39 -5.93 -11.85
CA VAL A 270 0.97 -6.32 -13.16
C VAL A 270 0.12 -5.88 -14.34
N LEU A 271 -1.22 -5.88 -14.20
CA LEU A 271 -2.15 -5.41 -15.22
C LEU A 271 -2.14 -3.88 -15.41
N GLY A 272 -1.61 -3.13 -14.46
CA GLY A 272 -1.50 -1.67 -14.50
C GLY A 272 -0.16 -1.15 -15.03
N VAL A 273 0.74 -2.04 -15.47
CA VAL A 273 2.05 -1.63 -15.99
C VAL A 273 1.91 -0.94 -17.34
N ASP A 274 2.47 0.24 -17.48
CA ASP A 274 2.45 1.01 -18.73
C ASP A 274 3.06 0.22 -19.89
N ASN A 275 2.33 0.16 -21.01
CA ASN A 275 2.70 -0.53 -22.26
C ASN A 275 2.91 -2.06 -22.11
N PHE A 276 2.51 -2.66 -21.01
CA PHE A 276 2.52 -4.12 -20.86
C PHE A 276 1.31 -4.71 -21.59
N ASP A 277 1.55 -5.78 -22.37
CA ASP A 277 0.46 -6.55 -22.96
C ASP A 277 -0.20 -7.43 -21.90
N ALA A 278 -1.33 -6.99 -21.36
CA ALA A 278 -2.06 -7.69 -20.32
C ALA A 278 -2.44 -9.14 -20.69
N SER A 279 -2.50 -9.48 -21.98
CA SER A 279 -2.76 -10.86 -22.43
C SER A 279 -1.65 -11.83 -22.03
N LEU A 280 -0.43 -11.33 -21.78
CA LEU A 280 0.70 -12.13 -21.30
C LEU A 280 0.55 -12.55 -19.83
N ALA A 281 -0.32 -11.88 -19.09
CA ALA A 281 -0.66 -12.24 -17.72
C ALA A 281 -1.86 -13.21 -17.63
N GLU A 282 -2.46 -13.60 -18.76
CA GLU A 282 -3.58 -14.54 -18.75
C GLU A 282 -3.17 -15.87 -18.13
N GLY A 283 -3.94 -16.34 -17.15
CA GLY A 283 -3.67 -17.57 -16.45
C GLY A 283 -2.66 -17.48 -15.32
N VAL A 284 -2.00 -16.33 -15.09
CA VAL A 284 -1.12 -16.10 -13.93
C VAL A 284 -1.91 -16.28 -12.64
N ILE A 285 -1.34 -17.00 -11.69
CA ILE A 285 -1.89 -17.23 -10.35
C ILE A 285 -1.02 -16.49 -9.35
N PHE A 286 -1.61 -15.87 -8.35
CA PHE A 286 -0.86 -15.22 -7.27
C PHE A 286 -1.65 -15.19 -5.95
N LEU A 287 -0.96 -14.89 -4.86
CA LEU A 287 -1.55 -14.77 -3.54
C LEU A 287 -1.94 -13.32 -3.25
N SER A 288 -3.16 -13.09 -2.76
CA SER A 288 -3.65 -11.77 -2.36
C SER A 288 -4.73 -11.92 -1.30
N PRO A 289 -4.95 -10.95 -0.42
CA PRO A 289 -6.08 -10.95 0.50
C PRO A 289 -7.35 -10.38 -0.13
N PHE A 290 -7.27 -9.83 -1.36
CA PHE A 290 -8.28 -8.93 -1.92
C PHE A 290 -8.58 -9.20 -3.39
N THR A 291 -9.86 -9.14 -3.71
CA THR A 291 -10.40 -8.77 -5.02
C THR A 291 -11.53 -7.78 -4.80
N SER A 292 -11.89 -7.02 -5.83
CA SER A 292 -13.00 -6.04 -5.74
C SER A 292 -14.36 -6.66 -5.38
N THR A 293 -14.48 -7.98 -5.42
CA THR A 293 -15.72 -8.74 -5.17
C THR A 293 -15.59 -9.77 -4.04
N VAL A 294 -14.49 -9.75 -3.28
CA VAL A 294 -14.25 -10.75 -2.22
C VAL A 294 -15.28 -10.70 -1.09
N ASN A 295 -15.83 -9.52 -0.81
CA ASN A 295 -16.92 -9.32 0.14
C ASN A 295 -17.66 -8.00 -0.16
N ALA A 296 -18.80 -7.78 0.50
CA ALA A 296 -19.62 -6.57 0.27
C ALA A 296 -18.90 -5.25 0.60
N LYS A 297 -17.96 -5.23 1.56
CA LYS A 297 -17.17 -4.03 1.89
C LYS A 297 -16.15 -3.74 0.79
N ALA A 298 -15.55 -4.78 0.23
CA ALA A 298 -14.66 -4.65 -0.91
C ALA A 298 -15.37 -4.09 -2.14
N GLU A 299 -16.62 -4.51 -2.40
CA GLU A 299 -17.42 -3.96 -3.50
C GLU A 299 -17.70 -2.47 -3.31
N VAL A 300 -18.11 -2.04 -2.09
CA VAL A 300 -18.40 -0.63 -1.77
C VAL A 300 -17.12 0.20 -1.88
N PHE A 301 -16.02 -0.24 -1.28
CA PHE A 301 -14.72 0.42 -1.37
C PHE A 301 -14.26 0.56 -2.82
N SER A 302 -14.32 -0.53 -3.60
CA SER A 302 -13.87 -0.53 -4.99
C SER A 302 -14.68 0.43 -5.87
N ALA A 303 -15.99 0.54 -5.62
CA ALA A 303 -16.82 1.50 -6.32
C ALA A 303 -16.44 2.95 -5.97
N ALA A 304 -16.25 3.27 -4.70
CA ALA A 304 -15.84 4.60 -4.24
C ALA A 304 -14.44 4.98 -4.74
N TYR A 305 -13.49 4.05 -4.68
CA TYR A 305 -12.13 4.25 -5.17
C TYR A 305 -12.13 4.53 -6.67
N LYS A 306 -12.84 3.71 -7.45
CA LYS A 306 -12.97 3.87 -8.90
C LYS A 306 -13.65 5.19 -9.28
N GLU A 307 -14.69 5.60 -8.55
CA GLU A 307 -15.36 6.89 -8.77
C GLU A 307 -14.39 8.07 -8.57
N LYS A 308 -13.55 7.99 -7.54
CA LYS A 308 -12.65 9.10 -7.17
C LYS A 308 -11.38 9.13 -8.02
N PHE A 309 -10.78 7.98 -8.35
CA PHE A 309 -9.45 7.88 -8.97
C PHE A 309 -9.48 7.33 -10.41
N GLY A 310 -10.61 6.78 -10.88
CA GLY A 310 -10.78 6.31 -12.25
C GLY A 310 -10.24 4.90 -12.52
N GLU A 311 -9.69 4.22 -11.53
CA GLU A 311 -9.06 2.90 -11.64
C GLU A 311 -9.64 1.90 -10.61
N ILE A 312 -9.46 0.60 -10.85
CA ILE A 312 -9.84 -0.45 -9.91
C ILE A 312 -8.74 -0.55 -8.85
N PRO A 313 -9.09 -0.58 -7.54
CA PRO A 313 -8.09 -0.70 -6.49
C PRO A 313 -7.42 -2.09 -6.50
N ASN A 314 -6.13 -2.12 -6.22
CA ASN A 314 -5.38 -3.33 -5.91
C ASN A 314 -5.43 -3.64 -4.41
N GLN A 315 -4.80 -4.75 -3.97
CA GLN A 315 -4.75 -5.13 -2.55
C GLN A 315 -4.07 -4.07 -1.66
N PHE A 316 -3.06 -3.36 -2.18
CA PHE A 316 -2.35 -2.33 -1.41
C PHE A 316 -3.26 -1.16 -1.05
N ALA A 317 -4.13 -0.77 -1.99
CA ALA A 317 -5.19 0.20 -1.72
C ALA A 317 -6.15 -0.32 -0.63
N ALA A 318 -6.59 -1.57 -0.73
CA ALA A 318 -7.55 -2.16 0.21
C ALA A 318 -6.95 -2.30 1.62
N ASP A 319 -5.70 -2.76 1.73
CA ASP A 319 -5.00 -2.85 3.02
C ASP A 319 -4.77 -1.47 3.65
N ALA A 320 -4.48 -0.43 2.86
CA ALA A 320 -4.32 0.93 3.35
C ALA A 320 -5.64 1.56 3.81
N TYR A 321 -6.72 1.32 3.08
CA TYR A 321 -8.05 1.72 3.47
C TYR A 321 -8.44 1.10 4.81
N ASP A 322 -8.26 -0.21 4.94
CA ASP A 322 -8.47 -0.94 6.19
C ASP A 322 -7.56 -0.41 7.31
N ALA A 323 -6.27 -0.11 7.03
CA ALA A 323 -5.34 0.42 8.03
C ALA A 323 -5.83 1.72 8.67
N ILE A 324 -6.38 2.65 7.91
CA ILE A 324 -6.95 3.91 8.44
C ILE A 324 -8.18 3.62 9.31
N TYR A 325 -9.05 2.69 8.92
CA TYR A 325 -10.19 2.30 9.76
C TYR A 325 -9.78 1.52 11.01
N ILE A 326 -8.69 0.74 10.95
CA ILE A 326 -8.09 0.08 12.11
C ILE A 326 -7.51 1.12 13.07
N ILE A 327 -6.78 2.13 12.57
CA ILE A 327 -6.29 3.26 13.38
C ILE A 327 -7.48 3.97 14.06
N LYS A 328 -8.54 4.26 13.31
CA LYS A 328 -9.77 4.84 13.87
C LYS A 328 -10.32 4.01 15.01
N GLN A 329 -10.50 2.69 14.79
CA GLN A 329 -11.05 1.79 15.82
C GLN A 329 -10.14 1.69 17.04
N ALA A 330 -8.81 1.69 16.85
CA ALA A 330 -7.84 1.66 17.94
C ALA A 330 -7.89 2.96 18.77
N ILE A 331 -7.99 4.13 18.13
CA ILE A 331 -8.17 5.43 18.82
C ILE A 331 -9.49 5.43 19.63
N GLU A 332 -10.59 4.95 19.04
CA GLU A 332 -11.89 4.86 19.73
C GLU A 332 -11.83 3.91 20.93
N GLN A 333 -11.24 2.73 20.76
CA GLN A 333 -11.07 1.73 21.81
C GLN A 333 -10.20 2.24 22.96
N ALA A 334 -9.13 2.97 22.64
CA ALA A 334 -8.24 3.56 23.63
C ALA A 334 -8.83 4.81 24.32
N GLY A 335 -9.88 5.41 23.78
CA GLY A 335 -10.38 6.72 24.20
C GLY A 335 -9.32 7.82 24.06
N ALA A 336 -8.43 7.67 23.05
CA ALA A 336 -7.31 8.57 22.85
C ALA A 336 -7.74 9.93 22.31
N THR A 337 -6.93 10.95 22.59
CA THR A 337 -7.13 12.34 22.14
C THR A 337 -5.86 12.88 21.47
N PRO A 338 -5.96 13.84 20.52
CA PRO A 338 -4.80 14.30 19.75
C PRO A 338 -3.82 15.18 20.54
N ASP A 339 -4.15 15.58 21.77
CA ASP A 339 -3.25 16.29 22.68
C ASP A 339 -2.34 15.36 23.51
N MET A 340 -2.52 14.04 23.41
CA MET A 340 -1.61 13.07 24.01
C MET A 340 -0.21 13.18 23.41
N SER A 341 0.82 12.94 24.24
CA SER A 341 2.17 12.80 23.71
C SER A 341 2.24 11.62 22.72
N VAL A 342 3.16 11.69 21.76
CA VAL A 342 3.37 10.59 20.78
C VAL A 342 3.58 9.25 21.50
N SER A 343 4.37 9.26 22.58
CA SER A 343 4.64 8.04 23.36
C SER A 343 3.41 7.53 24.11
N ASP A 344 2.63 8.42 24.75
CA ASP A 344 1.41 7.99 25.46
C ASP A 344 0.35 7.47 24.49
N LEU A 345 0.22 8.12 23.32
CA LEU A 345 -0.66 7.66 22.25
C LEU A 345 -0.22 6.29 21.72
N CYS A 346 1.08 6.08 21.52
CA CYS A 346 1.63 4.80 21.10
C CYS A 346 1.25 3.68 22.09
N GLU A 347 1.48 3.88 23.40
CA GLU A 347 1.14 2.89 24.42
C GLU A 347 -0.38 2.60 24.46
N ALA A 348 -1.22 3.63 24.30
CA ALA A 348 -2.67 3.47 24.24
C ALA A 348 -3.11 2.66 23.02
N LEU A 349 -2.55 2.95 21.84
CA LEU A 349 -2.87 2.24 20.61
C LEU A 349 -2.37 0.79 20.60
N LYS A 350 -1.17 0.52 21.13
CA LYS A 350 -0.66 -0.84 21.34
C LYS A 350 -1.62 -1.69 22.17
N GLY A 351 -2.11 -1.15 23.28
CA GLY A 351 -3.08 -1.83 24.14
C GLY A 351 -4.42 -2.07 23.46
N ALA A 352 -4.87 -1.13 22.63
CA ALA A 352 -6.09 -1.26 21.83
C ALA A 352 -5.95 -2.33 20.75
N MET A 353 -4.84 -2.35 20.00
CA MET A 353 -4.63 -3.28 18.89
C MET A 353 -4.78 -4.75 19.28
N VAL A 354 -4.27 -5.17 20.42
CA VAL A 354 -4.38 -6.56 20.90
C VAL A 354 -5.77 -6.91 21.46
N SER A 355 -6.69 -5.95 21.52
CA SER A 355 -8.05 -6.13 22.06
C SER A 355 -9.16 -5.95 21.03
N ILE A 356 -8.87 -5.33 19.89
CA ILE A 356 -9.86 -5.13 18.83
C ILE A 356 -9.96 -6.33 17.90
N THR A 357 -11.14 -6.47 17.28
CA THR A 357 -11.38 -7.33 16.13
C THR A 357 -11.95 -6.45 15.02
N PHE A 358 -11.35 -6.50 13.86
CA PHE A 358 -11.71 -5.70 12.71
C PHE A 358 -12.28 -6.55 11.59
N SER A 359 -13.26 -6.04 10.88
CA SER A 359 -13.76 -6.62 9.63
C SER A 359 -13.78 -5.52 8.57
N GLY A 360 -13.05 -5.73 7.51
CA GLY A 360 -12.79 -4.74 6.47
C GLY A 360 -12.96 -5.25 5.06
N THR A 361 -12.28 -4.60 4.15
CA THR A 361 -12.25 -4.94 2.72
C THR A 361 -11.40 -6.18 2.46
N THR A 362 -10.39 -6.42 3.29
CA THR A 362 -9.37 -7.47 3.09
C THR A 362 -9.54 -8.67 4.02
N GLY A 363 -10.62 -8.74 4.79
CA GLY A 363 -10.96 -9.87 5.64
C GLY A 363 -11.95 -9.57 6.74
N ASP A 364 -12.46 -10.63 7.32
CA ASP A 364 -13.38 -10.60 8.45
C ASP A 364 -12.72 -11.13 9.73
N SER A 365 -13.07 -10.53 10.87
CA SER A 365 -12.61 -10.95 12.19
C SER A 365 -11.07 -10.95 12.33
N ILE A 366 -10.43 -9.95 11.74
CA ILE A 366 -8.98 -9.75 11.85
C ILE A 366 -8.66 -9.29 13.28
N SER A 367 -7.70 -9.94 13.92
CA SER A 367 -7.20 -9.61 15.24
C SER A 367 -5.67 -9.74 15.28
N TRP A 368 -5.03 -9.06 16.20
CA TRP A 368 -3.56 -8.97 16.27
C TRP A 368 -3.02 -9.58 17.56
N GLY A 369 -1.89 -10.28 17.45
CA GLY A 369 -1.05 -10.62 18.58
C GLY A 369 -0.21 -9.44 19.07
N ALA A 370 0.42 -9.60 20.23
CA ALA A 370 1.39 -8.63 20.76
C ALA A 370 2.68 -8.53 19.90
N ASP A 371 2.85 -9.46 18.98
CA ASP A 371 3.92 -9.49 17.97
C ASP A 371 3.59 -8.66 16.71
N GLY A 372 2.45 -7.94 16.71
CA GLY A 372 2.02 -7.11 15.59
C GLY A 372 1.46 -7.87 14.39
N GLU A 373 1.39 -9.20 14.46
CA GLU A 373 0.91 -10.06 13.38
C GLU A 373 -0.62 -10.22 13.40
N PRO A 374 -1.31 -10.09 12.25
CA PRO A 374 -2.72 -10.40 12.14
C PRO A 374 -2.96 -11.90 11.91
N ASN A 375 -4.12 -12.40 12.33
CA ASN A 375 -4.62 -13.74 11.98
C ASN A 375 -5.14 -13.80 10.54
N LYS A 376 -4.36 -13.33 9.56
CA LYS A 376 -4.75 -13.16 8.15
C LYS A 376 -3.99 -14.12 7.26
N ALA A 377 -4.68 -14.73 6.31
CA ALA A 377 -4.07 -15.58 5.29
C ALA A 377 -4.47 -15.11 3.89
N PRO A 378 -3.59 -15.28 2.89
CA PRO A 378 -3.92 -14.98 1.51
C PRO A 378 -4.89 -15.99 0.91
N ILE A 379 -5.57 -15.57 -0.15
CA ILE A 379 -6.32 -16.43 -1.07
C ILE A 379 -5.57 -16.50 -2.40
N ALA A 380 -5.76 -17.58 -3.15
CA ALA A 380 -5.21 -17.70 -4.49
C ALA A 380 -6.14 -17.00 -5.50
N ILE A 381 -5.55 -16.16 -6.33
CA ILE A 381 -6.22 -15.41 -7.38
C ILE A 381 -5.62 -15.82 -8.71
N LYS A 382 -6.46 -15.91 -9.74
CA LYS A 382 -6.06 -16.14 -11.11
C LYS A 382 -6.50 -14.99 -12.00
N ILE A 383 -5.64 -14.57 -12.91
CA ILE A 383 -5.99 -13.61 -13.96
C ILE A 383 -6.73 -14.36 -15.07
N VAL A 384 -7.97 -13.94 -15.33
CA VAL A 384 -8.84 -14.52 -16.36
C VAL A 384 -9.50 -13.39 -17.14
N ASN A 385 -9.28 -13.34 -18.46
CA ASN A 385 -9.76 -12.25 -19.34
C ASN A 385 -9.36 -10.85 -18.85
N GLY A 386 -8.16 -10.71 -18.26
CA GLY A 386 -7.65 -9.46 -17.72
C GLY A 386 -8.30 -9.02 -16.39
N GLU A 387 -8.99 -9.91 -15.69
CA GLU A 387 -9.63 -9.65 -14.39
C GLU A 387 -9.14 -10.64 -13.31
N TYR A 388 -9.15 -10.20 -12.06
CA TYR A 388 -8.78 -11.01 -10.91
C TYR A 388 -9.95 -11.87 -10.44
N THR A 389 -9.76 -13.19 -10.48
CA THR A 389 -10.77 -14.18 -10.12
C THR A 389 -10.25 -15.08 -8.99
N ILE A 390 -11.06 -15.28 -7.95
CA ILE A 390 -10.73 -16.20 -6.84
C ILE A 390 -10.76 -17.63 -7.34
N MET A 391 -9.76 -18.43 -6.98
CA MET A 391 -9.64 -19.84 -7.34
C MET A 391 -10.36 -20.76 -6.35
#